data_147d82ab93dcfe4c46650eaa8cf3de3f
#
_entry.id   147d82ab93dcfe4c46650eaa8cf3de3f
#
_cell.length_a   1.000
_cell.length_b   1.000
_cell.length_c   1.000
_cell.angle_alpha   90.00
_cell.angle_beta   90.00
_cell.angle_gamma   90.00
#
_symmetry.space_group_name_H-M   'P 1'
#
loop_
_entity.id
_entity.type
_entity.pdbx_description
1 polymer ?
#
loop_
_entity_poly.entity_id
_entity_poly.type
_entity_poly.pdbx_seq_one_letter_code
_entity_poly.pdbx_strand_id
1 'polypeptide(L)'
;MGEHWVNPKDWPLGPIYCVVEGRVVCVEYMIAQAALEAGDSYEDLKWPLRTGKLPPIDHVDVTFMPAGHEGYEIPHYDFHTYFVPKEVLERYRRPS
;
A
#
# COMPACT_ATOMS: atom_id res chain seq x y z
N MET A 1 4.53 8.64 5.31
CA MET A 1 4.01 8.17 6.60
C MET A 1 4.73 6.90 7.00
N GLY A 2 5.52 6.99 8.05
CA GLY A 2 6.29 5.86 8.52
C GLY A 2 7.24 5.30 7.45
N GLU A 3 7.54 4.03 7.56
CA GLU A 3 8.41 3.33 6.65
C GLU A 3 7.63 2.45 5.70
N HIS A 4 8.18 2.24 4.51
CA HIS A 4 7.61 1.32 3.54
C HIS A 4 8.57 0.15 3.38
N TRP A 5 8.09 -1.05 3.70
CA TRP A 5 8.88 -2.28 3.60
C TRP A 5 8.37 -3.11 2.44
N VAL A 6 9.26 -3.47 1.54
CA VAL A 6 8.91 -4.29 0.38
C VAL A 6 10.04 -5.25 0.07
N ASN A 7 9.68 -6.48 -0.31
CA ASN A 7 10.65 -7.41 -0.84
C ASN A 7 10.97 -6.94 -2.27
N PRO A 8 12.25 -6.74 -2.62
CA PRO A 8 12.61 -6.27 -3.97
C PRO A 8 12.00 -7.09 -5.11
N LYS A 9 11.74 -8.37 -4.88
CA LYS A 9 11.12 -9.24 -5.88
C LYS A 9 9.66 -8.87 -6.15
N ASP A 10 9.02 -8.18 -5.20
CA ASP A 10 7.61 -7.80 -5.30
C ASP A 10 7.42 -6.38 -5.80
N TRP A 11 8.50 -5.63 -5.99
CA TRP A 11 8.43 -4.27 -6.51
C TRP A 11 8.14 -4.29 -8.01
N PRO A 12 7.27 -3.43 -8.56
CA PRO A 12 6.55 -2.37 -7.85
C PRO A 12 5.14 -2.76 -7.38
N LEU A 13 4.63 -3.90 -7.77
CA LEU A 13 3.26 -4.29 -7.45
C LEU A 13 3.00 -4.35 -5.95
N GLY A 14 3.86 -5.00 -5.22
CA GLY A 14 3.69 -5.26 -3.80
C GLY A 14 3.50 -6.74 -3.50
N PRO A 15 3.22 -7.10 -2.25
CA PRO A 15 2.76 -6.21 -1.18
C PRO A 15 3.85 -5.29 -0.64
N ILE A 16 3.48 -4.05 -0.39
CA ILE A 16 4.32 -3.05 0.25
C ILE A 16 3.71 -2.79 1.63
N TYR A 17 4.50 -2.90 2.67
CA TYR A 17 4.01 -2.73 4.04
C TYR A 17 4.26 -1.32 4.52
N CYS A 18 3.25 -0.67 5.08
CA CYS A 18 3.39 0.62 5.73
C CYS A 18 3.65 0.34 7.21
N VAL A 19 4.81 0.75 7.68
CA VAL A 19 5.24 0.46 9.05
C VAL A 19 5.44 1.75 9.82
N VAL A 20 4.79 1.86 10.98
CA VAL A 20 4.92 2.99 11.88
C VAL A 20 5.29 2.45 13.24
N GLU A 21 6.42 2.90 13.77
CA GLU A 21 6.92 2.46 15.08
C GLU A 21 6.94 0.94 15.22
N GLY A 22 7.43 0.27 14.17
CA GLY A 22 7.54 -1.19 14.16
C GLY A 22 6.23 -1.93 13.93
N ARG A 23 5.13 -1.23 13.71
CA ARG A 23 3.81 -1.81 13.54
C ARG A 23 3.33 -1.65 12.11
N VAL A 24 2.85 -2.73 11.52
CA VAL A 24 2.25 -2.69 10.18
C VAL A 24 0.87 -2.05 10.28
N VAL A 25 0.68 -0.88 9.66
CA VAL A 25 -0.59 -0.16 9.69
C VAL A 25 -1.33 -0.23 8.36
N CYS A 26 -0.65 -0.61 7.29
CA CYS A 26 -1.32 -0.85 6.02
C CYS A 26 -0.54 -1.81 5.14
N VAL A 27 -1.23 -2.33 4.12
CA VAL A 27 -0.62 -3.07 3.02
C VAL A 27 -1.02 -2.37 1.73
N GLU A 28 -0.03 -2.12 0.89
CA GLU A 28 -0.24 -1.38 -0.36
C GLU A 28 0.09 -2.22 -1.58
N TYR A 29 -0.70 -2.03 -2.63
CA TYR A 29 -0.39 -2.53 -3.99
C TYR A 29 -0.44 -1.36 -4.95
N MET A 30 0.51 -1.33 -5.90
CA MET A 30 0.56 -0.29 -6.94
C MET A 30 0.29 -0.94 -8.30
N ILE A 31 -0.72 -0.46 -9.00
CA ILE A 31 -1.10 -1.00 -10.31
C ILE A 31 -1.05 0.12 -11.33
N ALA A 32 -0.24 -0.06 -12.37
CA ALA A 32 -0.10 0.95 -13.43
C ALA A 32 -1.43 1.22 -14.11
N GLN A 33 -1.71 2.48 -14.41
CA GLN A 33 -2.91 2.86 -15.14
C GLN A 33 -3.01 2.10 -16.45
N ALA A 34 -1.90 1.97 -17.18
CA ALA A 34 -1.87 1.25 -18.45
C ALA A 34 -2.31 -0.21 -18.31
N ALA A 35 -1.98 -0.85 -17.19
CA ALA A 35 -2.38 -2.23 -16.94
C ALA A 35 -3.90 -2.34 -16.77
N LEU A 36 -4.49 -1.41 -16.03
CA LEU A 36 -5.94 -1.38 -15.85
C LEU A 36 -6.66 -1.08 -17.16
N GLU A 37 -6.14 -0.16 -17.96
CA GLU A 37 -6.69 0.16 -19.27
C GLU A 37 -6.61 -1.04 -20.23
N ALA A 38 -5.56 -1.83 -20.12
CA ALA A 38 -5.39 -3.02 -20.92
C ALA A 38 -6.30 -4.18 -20.48
N GLY A 39 -6.97 -4.03 -19.36
CA GLY A 39 -7.85 -5.07 -18.83
C GLY A 39 -7.13 -6.14 -18.04
N ASP A 40 -5.92 -5.87 -17.55
CA ASP A 40 -5.18 -6.83 -16.73
C ASP A 40 -5.93 -7.08 -15.42
N SER A 41 -5.84 -8.31 -14.95
CA SER A 41 -6.46 -8.70 -13.69
C SER A 41 -5.41 -9.02 -12.64
N TYR A 42 -5.74 -8.74 -11.40
CA TYR A 42 -4.88 -9.02 -10.25
C TYR A 42 -5.73 -9.71 -9.20
N GLU A 43 -5.53 -11.00 -9.07
CA GLU A 43 -6.35 -11.81 -8.18
C GLU A 43 -5.49 -12.46 -7.10
N ASP A 44 -6.14 -12.75 -5.96
CA ASP A 44 -5.50 -13.46 -4.87
C ASP A 44 -4.22 -12.77 -4.37
N LEU A 45 -4.26 -11.44 -4.30
CA LEU A 45 -3.14 -10.66 -3.78
C LEU A 45 -3.07 -10.86 -2.27
N LYS A 46 -1.99 -11.50 -1.82
CA LYS A 46 -1.81 -11.85 -0.42
C LYS A 46 -0.60 -11.16 0.17
N TRP A 47 -0.60 -11.02 1.47
CA TRP A 47 0.57 -10.58 2.21
C TRP A 47 1.00 -11.71 3.14
N PRO A 48 2.21 -12.26 2.94
CA PRO A 48 2.68 -13.40 3.73
C PRO A 48 3.07 -13.04 5.16
N LEU A 49 3.20 -11.76 5.46
CA LEU A 49 3.57 -11.32 6.80
C LEU A 49 2.37 -11.47 7.74
N ARG A 50 2.21 -12.70 8.24
CA ARG A 50 1.10 -13.05 9.14
C ARG A 50 1.63 -13.68 10.40
N THR A 51 1.07 -13.27 11.52
CA THR A 51 1.35 -13.89 12.80
C THR A 51 0.00 -14.16 13.46
N GLY A 52 -0.54 -15.38 13.30
CA GLY A 52 -1.83 -15.73 13.87
C GLY A 52 -2.98 -15.04 13.13
N LYS A 53 -3.85 -14.35 13.87
CA LYS A 53 -5.02 -13.70 13.30
C LYS A 53 -4.66 -12.46 12.52
N LEU A 54 -5.33 -12.29 11.38
CA LEU A 54 -5.21 -11.05 10.63
C LEU A 54 -5.93 -9.92 11.38
N PRO A 55 -5.36 -8.71 11.42
CA PRO A 55 -6.06 -7.59 12.02
C PRO A 55 -7.30 -7.24 11.20
N PRO A 56 -8.34 -6.71 11.85
CA PRO A 56 -9.51 -6.24 11.10
C PRO A 56 -9.12 -5.09 10.19
N ILE A 57 -9.75 -5.05 9.02
CA ILE A 57 -9.55 -3.96 8.07
C ILE A 57 -10.42 -2.78 8.53
N ASP A 58 -9.80 -1.62 8.68
CA ASP A 58 -10.52 -0.41 9.00
C ASP A 58 -11.12 0.22 7.73
N HIS A 59 -10.27 0.43 6.71
CA HIS A 59 -10.73 1.02 5.46
C HIS A 59 -9.76 0.74 4.33
N VAL A 60 -10.20 1.00 3.11
CA VAL A 60 -9.40 0.85 1.88
C VAL A 60 -9.43 2.16 1.13
N ASP A 61 -8.25 2.64 0.73
CA ASP A 61 -8.13 3.80 -0.15
C ASP A 61 -7.64 3.35 -1.52
N VAL A 62 -8.21 3.93 -2.55
CA VAL A 62 -7.76 3.74 -3.93
C VAL A 62 -7.43 5.13 -4.45
N THR A 63 -6.15 5.40 -4.66
CA THR A 63 -5.67 6.74 -5.00
C THR A 63 -4.95 6.72 -6.34
N PHE A 64 -5.31 7.64 -7.24
CA PHE A 64 -4.60 7.79 -8.50
C PHE A 64 -3.38 8.70 -8.32
N MET A 65 -2.23 8.22 -8.77
CA MET A 65 -0.96 8.95 -8.71
C MET A 65 -0.51 9.25 -10.14
N PRO A 66 -0.85 10.42 -10.67
CA PRO A 66 -0.58 10.72 -12.09
C PRO A 66 0.90 10.87 -12.43
N ALA A 67 1.71 11.34 -11.48
CA ALA A 67 3.14 11.52 -11.70
C ALA A 67 3.99 10.37 -11.16
N GLY A 68 3.35 9.45 -10.45
CA GLY A 68 4.06 8.35 -9.82
C GLY A 68 4.82 8.76 -8.59
N HIS A 69 5.76 7.92 -8.20
CA HIS A 69 6.64 8.14 -7.05
C HIS A 69 8.08 8.07 -7.50
N GLU A 70 8.98 8.61 -6.70
CA GLU A 70 10.39 8.43 -6.92
C GLU A 70 10.72 6.94 -7.03
N GLY A 71 11.41 6.54 -8.09
CA GLY A 71 11.71 5.13 -8.35
C GLY A 71 10.61 4.37 -9.09
N TYR A 72 9.44 4.99 -9.27
CA TYR A 72 8.33 4.41 -10.04
C TYR A 72 7.50 5.56 -10.61
N GLU A 73 8.05 6.22 -11.61
CA GLU A 73 7.53 7.48 -12.12
C GLU A 73 6.58 7.29 -13.30
N ILE A 74 5.59 6.42 -13.12
CA ILE A 74 4.54 6.18 -14.11
C ILE A 74 3.17 6.38 -13.45
N PRO A 75 2.15 6.77 -14.22
CA PRO A 75 0.80 6.88 -13.67
C PRO A 75 0.32 5.53 -13.16
N HIS A 76 -0.14 5.51 -11.92
CA HIS A 76 -0.61 4.26 -11.32
C HIS A 76 -1.63 4.53 -10.23
N TYR A 77 -2.28 3.47 -9.81
CA TYR A 77 -3.19 3.49 -8.67
C TYR A 77 -2.54 2.83 -7.47
N ASP A 78 -2.67 3.47 -6.31
CA ASP A 78 -2.27 2.91 -5.03
C ASP A 78 -3.51 2.35 -4.35
N PHE A 79 -3.46 1.07 -4.01
CA PHE A 79 -4.51 0.39 -3.25
C PHE A 79 -3.97 0.15 -1.85
N HIS A 80 -4.45 0.94 -0.90
CA HIS A 80 -4.05 0.82 0.50
C HIS A 80 -5.13 0.14 1.32
N THR A 81 -4.77 -0.93 2.00
CA THR A 81 -5.65 -1.57 2.97
C THR A 81 -5.13 -1.22 4.35
N TYR A 82 -5.88 -0.43 5.09
CA TYR A 82 -5.47 0.07 6.39
C TYR A 82 -6.09 -0.72 7.53
N PHE A 83 -5.31 -0.93 8.57
CA PHE A 83 -5.74 -1.66 9.77
C PHE A 83 -6.01 -0.72 10.95
N VAL A 84 -5.84 0.57 10.75
CA VAL A 84 -6.06 1.60 11.76
C VAL A 84 -6.92 2.72 11.21
N PRO A 85 -7.66 3.44 12.07
CA PRO A 85 -8.48 4.56 11.62
C PRO A 85 -7.65 5.70 11.04
N LYS A 86 -8.29 6.49 10.20
CA LYS A 86 -7.66 7.64 9.56
C LYS A 86 -7.09 8.63 10.57
N GLU A 87 -7.77 8.82 11.68
CA GLU A 87 -7.34 9.73 12.74
C GLU A 87 -5.99 9.31 13.33
N VAL A 88 -5.76 8.01 13.44
CA VAL A 88 -4.48 7.49 13.91
C VAL A 88 -3.39 7.78 12.89
N LEU A 89 -3.69 7.61 11.60
CA LEU A 89 -2.73 7.88 10.53
C LEU A 89 -2.32 9.34 10.50
N GLU A 90 -3.24 10.25 10.71
CA GLU A 90 -2.98 11.68 10.68
C GLU A 90 -1.97 12.13 11.72
N ARG A 91 -1.89 11.43 12.85
CA ARG A 91 -0.90 11.73 13.90
C ARG A 91 0.52 11.55 13.38
N TYR A 92 0.72 10.61 12.45
CA TYR A 92 2.04 10.30 11.92
C TYR A 92 2.38 11.09 10.65
N ARG A 93 1.38 11.74 10.04
CA ARG A 93 1.58 12.52 8.83
C ARG A 93 2.01 13.95 9.10
N ARG A 94 1.77 14.42 10.31
CA ARG A 94 2.08 15.80 10.65
C ARG A 94 3.57 16.02 10.70
N PRO A 95 4.08 17.07 10.05
CA PRO A 95 5.46 17.46 10.25
C PRO A 95 5.63 17.84 11.72
N SER A 96 6.69 17.38 12.28
CA SER A 96 7.05 17.68 13.66
C SER A 96 7.47 19.11 13.83
#